data_665f55154b1650c7d356a28c34fd7ae9
#
_entry.id   665f55154b1650c7d356a28c34fd7ae9
#
_cell.length_a   1.000
_cell.length_b   1.000
_cell.length_c   1.000
_cell.angle_alpha   90.00
_cell.angle_beta   90.00
_cell.angle_gamma   90.00
#
_symmetry.space_group_name_H-M   'P 1'
#
loop_
_entity.id
_entity.type
_entity.pdbx_description
1 polymer ?
#
loop_
_entity_poly.entity_id
_entity_poly.type
_entity_poly.pdbx_seq_one_letter_code
_entity_poly.pdbx_strand_id
1 'polypeptide(L)'
;MAVPARAYLSIGEVLGRLRGEFPDVTISKIRFLESEGLIEPQRTPSGYRKFTSTDLERLRYVLLAQRDQYLPLKVIKDNLEAIDRKSTRLNSSH
;
A
#
# COMPACT_ATOMS: atom_id res chain seq x y z
N MET A 1 -2.51 -5.37 -25.09
CA MET A 1 -3.14 -5.58 -24.00
C MET A 1 -2.56 -6.36 -22.93
N ALA A 2 -1.33 -6.45 -22.81
CA ALA A 2 -0.67 -7.08 -21.70
C ALA A 2 -0.82 -6.30 -20.42
N VAL A 3 -1.59 -5.29 -20.48
CA VAL A 3 -1.74 -4.38 -19.37
C VAL A 3 -2.17 -5.03 -18.08
N PRO A 4 -3.13 -5.97 -18.08
CA PRO A 4 -3.55 -6.55 -16.80
C PRO A 4 -2.43 -7.24 -16.04
N ALA A 5 -1.51 -7.84 -16.76
CA ALA A 5 -0.40 -8.51 -16.10
C ALA A 5 0.51 -7.51 -15.40
N ARG A 6 0.53 -6.28 -15.88
CA ARG A 6 1.36 -5.25 -15.29
C ARG A 6 0.66 -4.42 -14.25
N ALA A 7 -0.65 -4.62 -14.10
CA ALA A 7 -1.40 -3.89 -13.10
C ALA A 7 -1.06 -4.35 -11.70
N TYR A 8 -0.41 -5.50 -11.57
CA TYR A 8 -0.10 -6.06 -10.27
C TYR A 8 1.40 -6.23 -10.10
N LEU A 9 1.85 -6.02 -8.87
CA LEU A 9 3.24 -6.17 -8.51
C LEU A 9 3.39 -7.26 -7.46
N SER A 10 4.50 -7.97 -7.51
CA SER A 10 4.83 -8.91 -6.45
C SER A 10 5.37 -8.15 -5.25
N ILE A 11 5.44 -8.82 -4.10
CA ILE A 11 5.99 -8.18 -2.90
C ILE A 11 7.44 -7.79 -3.13
N GLY A 12 8.18 -8.58 -3.88
CA GLY A 12 9.57 -8.24 -4.20
C GLY A 12 9.67 -7.01 -5.07
N GLU A 13 8.77 -6.86 -6.03
CA GLU A 13 8.77 -5.67 -6.89
C GLU A 13 8.39 -4.43 -6.10
N VAL A 14 7.41 -4.56 -5.21
CA VAL A 14 7.03 -3.46 -4.35
C VAL A 14 8.20 -3.03 -3.48
N LEU A 15 8.89 -4.00 -2.90
CA LEU A 15 10.06 -3.72 -2.07
C LEU A 15 11.11 -2.97 -2.87
N GLY A 16 11.38 -3.42 -4.09
CA GLY A 16 12.38 -2.77 -4.94
C GLY A 16 12.04 -1.32 -5.23
N ARG A 17 10.76 -1.06 -5.48
CA ARG A 17 10.33 0.31 -5.76
C ARG A 17 10.41 1.20 -4.53
N LEU A 18 10.07 0.64 -3.37
CA LEU A 18 10.10 1.42 -2.14
C LEU A 18 11.51 1.72 -1.67
N ARG A 19 12.45 0.84 -1.95
CA ARG A 19 13.82 1.02 -1.49
C ARG A 19 14.51 2.24 -2.08
N GLY A 20 14.03 2.73 -3.20
CA GLY A 20 14.55 3.96 -3.76
C GLY A 20 14.37 5.14 -2.84
N GLU A 21 13.26 5.14 -2.10
CA GLU A 21 12.92 6.21 -1.18
C GLU A 21 13.15 5.82 0.27
N PHE A 22 13.00 4.53 0.57
CA PHE A 22 13.09 4.02 1.94
C PHE A 22 14.06 2.85 1.96
N PRO A 23 15.36 3.13 2.03
CA PRO A 23 16.36 2.06 1.94
C PRO A 23 16.24 1.00 3.03
N ASP A 24 15.64 1.37 4.16
CA ASP A 24 15.54 0.47 5.29
C ASP A 24 14.28 -0.40 5.27
N VAL A 25 13.43 -0.24 4.27
CA VAL A 25 12.20 -1.02 4.22
C VAL A 25 12.53 -2.49 3.96
N THR A 26 11.74 -3.37 4.59
CA THR A 26 11.92 -4.81 4.45
C THR A 26 10.59 -5.47 4.10
N ILE A 27 10.67 -6.70 3.62
CA ILE A 27 9.47 -7.50 3.36
C ILE A 27 8.68 -7.68 4.65
N SER A 28 9.38 -7.91 5.75
CA SER A 28 8.72 -8.06 7.05
C SER A 28 7.89 -6.83 7.40
N LYS A 29 8.41 -5.67 7.11
CA LYS A 29 7.67 -4.42 7.37
C LYS A 29 6.40 -4.36 6.53
N ILE A 30 6.50 -4.71 5.26
CA ILE A 30 5.34 -4.69 4.37
C ILE A 30 4.28 -5.67 4.87
N ARG A 31 4.69 -6.87 5.27
CA ARG A 31 3.76 -7.86 5.78
C ARG A 31 3.13 -7.43 7.10
N PHE A 32 3.91 -6.75 7.93
CA PHE A 32 3.40 -6.20 9.17
C PHE A 32 2.31 -5.17 8.89
N LEU A 33 2.54 -4.27 7.93
CA LEU A 33 1.56 -3.26 7.59
C LEU A 33 0.28 -3.88 7.03
N GLU A 34 0.43 -4.96 6.28
CA GLU A 34 -0.73 -5.69 5.79
C GLU A 34 -1.52 -6.28 6.95
N SER A 35 -0.84 -6.86 7.92
CA SER A 35 -1.52 -7.49 9.06
C SER A 35 -2.22 -6.45 9.92
N GLU A 36 -1.74 -5.21 9.89
CA GLU A 36 -2.37 -4.13 10.62
C GLU A 36 -3.55 -3.50 9.86
N GLY A 37 -3.82 -3.99 8.67
CA GLY A 37 -4.95 -3.50 7.90
C GLY A 37 -4.69 -2.22 7.13
N LEU A 38 -3.43 -1.83 6.98
CA LEU A 38 -3.10 -0.61 6.26
C LEU A 38 -3.11 -0.80 4.76
N ILE A 39 -2.89 -2.00 4.29
CA ILE A 39 -3.01 -2.36 2.89
C ILE A 39 -3.71 -3.70 2.77
N GLU A 40 -4.32 -3.94 1.62
CA GLU A 40 -5.04 -5.18 1.38
C GLU A 40 -4.73 -5.70 -0.02
N PRO A 41 -3.53 -6.26 -0.20
CA PRO A 41 -3.21 -6.83 -1.51
C PRO A 41 -4.09 -8.02 -1.81
N GLN A 42 -4.38 -8.23 -3.08
CA GLN A 42 -5.12 -9.39 -3.49
C GLN A 42 -4.22 -10.62 -3.46
N ARG A 43 -4.84 -11.78 -3.42
CA ARG A 43 -4.09 -13.02 -3.44
C ARG A 43 -4.48 -13.84 -4.65
N THR A 44 -3.49 -14.47 -5.25
CA THR A 44 -3.74 -15.42 -6.33
C THR A 44 -4.29 -16.72 -5.75
N PRO A 45 -4.85 -17.59 -6.58
CA PRO A 45 -5.25 -18.90 -6.09
C PRO A 45 -4.09 -19.70 -5.49
N SER A 46 -2.86 -19.38 -5.91
CA SER A 46 -1.68 -20.05 -5.34
C SER A 46 -1.23 -19.44 -4.03
N GLY A 47 -1.88 -18.38 -3.58
CA GLY A 47 -1.53 -17.74 -2.32
C GLY A 47 -0.53 -16.61 -2.40
N TYR A 48 -0.09 -16.25 -3.60
CA TYR A 48 0.84 -15.14 -3.76
C TYR A 48 0.10 -13.80 -3.66
N ARG A 49 0.79 -12.80 -3.15
CA ARG A 49 0.23 -11.46 -3.04
C ARG A 49 0.33 -10.71 -4.35
N LYS A 50 -0.74 -10.02 -4.69
CA LYS A 50 -0.76 -9.13 -5.85
C LYS A 50 -0.99 -7.71 -5.36
N PHE A 51 -0.01 -6.87 -5.50
CA PHE A 51 -0.10 -5.48 -5.09
C PHE A 51 -0.47 -4.60 -6.28
N THR A 52 -1.39 -3.68 -6.07
CA THR A 52 -1.76 -2.71 -7.10
C THR A 52 -0.93 -1.44 -6.90
N SER A 53 -1.02 -0.53 -7.88
CA SER A 53 -0.36 0.75 -7.70
C SER A 53 -0.97 1.54 -6.54
N THR A 54 -2.25 1.34 -6.25
CA THR A 54 -2.88 1.95 -5.09
C THR A 54 -2.24 1.43 -3.80
N ASP A 55 -1.99 0.13 -3.73
CA ASP A 55 -1.33 -0.44 -2.56
C ASP A 55 0.07 0.15 -2.38
N LEU A 56 0.78 0.33 -3.49
CA LEU A 56 2.11 0.90 -3.45
C LEU A 56 2.06 2.34 -2.91
N GLU A 57 1.10 3.12 -3.36
CA GLU A 57 0.96 4.49 -2.89
C GLU A 57 0.59 4.55 -1.42
N ARG A 58 -0.25 3.62 -0.97
CA ARG A 58 -0.59 3.54 0.45
C ARG A 58 0.64 3.22 1.28
N LEU A 59 1.46 2.28 0.81
CA LEU A 59 2.69 1.95 1.52
C LEU A 59 3.62 3.15 1.61
N ARG A 60 3.75 3.89 0.51
CA ARG A 60 4.59 5.09 0.52
C ARG A 60 4.07 6.11 1.51
N TYR A 61 2.77 6.32 1.53
CA TYR A 61 2.18 7.27 2.46
C TYR A 61 2.46 6.87 3.92
N VAL A 62 2.26 5.57 4.21
CA VAL A 62 2.49 5.08 5.56
C VAL A 62 3.94 5.29 5.98
N LEU A 63 4.86 4.92 5.10
CA LEU A 63 6.29 5.03 5.42
C LEU A 63 6.71 6.48 5.57
N LEU A 64 6.18 7.36 4.71
CA LEU A 64 6.47 8.78 4.82
C LEU A 64 5.92 9.37 6.11
N ALA A 65 4.70 9.01 6.46
CA ALA A 65 4.08 9.53 7.66
C ALA A 65 4.83 9.09 8.92
N GLN A 66 5.32 7.85 8.92
CA GLN A 66 6.10 7.37 10.05
C GLN A 66 7.46 8.04 10.12
N ARG A 67 8.10 8.22 8.97
CA ARG A 67 9.45 8.78 8.93
C ARG A 67 9.46 10.28 9.18
N ASP A 68 8.57 11.01 8.53
CA ASP A 68 8.62 12.47 8.53
C ASP A 68 7.73 13.10 9.60
N GLN A 69 6.63 12.45 9.94
CA GLN A 69 5.66 13.02 10.87
C GLN A 69 5.55 12.22 12.16
N TYR A 70 6.23 11.09 12.24
CA TYR A 70 6.22 10.25 13.44
C TYR A 70 4.81 9.90 13.91
N LEU A 71 3.88 9.72 12.96
CA LEU A 71 2.50 9.40 13.32
C LEU A 71 2.35 7.95 13.75
N PRO A 72 1.52 7.69 14.76
CA PRO A 72 1.20 6.30 15.11
C PRO A 72 0.44 5.63 13.98
N LEU A 73 0.58 4.31 13.89
CA LEU A 73 -0.09 3.55 12.83
C LEU A 73 -1.60 3.72 12.87
N LYS A 74 -2.17 3.84 14.06
CA LYS A 74 -3.60 4.03 14.19
C LYS A 74 -4.06 5.31 13.49
N VAL A 75 -3.32 6.38 13.66
CA VAL A 75 -3.65 7.66 13.02
C VAL A 75 -3.48 7.55 11.52
N ILE A 76 -2.42 6.90 11.09
CA ILE A 76 -2.17 6.72 9.66
C ILE A 76 -3.29 5.91 9.03
N LYS A 77 -3.73 4.86 9.69
CA LYS A 77 -4.82 4.04 9.20
C LYS A 77 -6.10 4.85 9.08
N ASP A 78 -6.41 5.65 10.08
CA ASP A 78 -7.58 6.51 10.04
C ASP A 78 -7.51 7.48 8.86
N ASN A 79 -6.34 8.05 8.63
CA ASN A 79 -6.15 8.97 7.51
C ASN A 79 -6.35 8.28 6.17
N LEU A 80 -5.84 7.05 6.03
CA LEU A 80 -6.01 6.30 4.80
C LEU A 80 -7.48 6.00 4.53
N GLU A 81 -8.21 5.64 5.57
CA GLU A 81 -9.63 5.37 5.41
C GLU A 81 -10.40 6.61 5.01
N ALA A 82 -10.01 7.75 5.55
CA ALA A 82 -10.64 9.01 5.18
C ALA A 82 -10.37 9.35 3.72
N ILE A 83 -9.15 9.12 3.26
CA ILE A 83 -8.79 9.36 1.88
C ILE A 83 -9.60 8.46 0.95
N ASP A 84 -9.70 7.18 1.29
CA ASP A 84 -10.48 6.23 0.51
C ASP A 84 -11.94 6.65 0.43
N ARG A 85 -12.50 7.04 1.56
CA ARG A 85 -13.89 7.46 1.59
C ARG A 85 -14.13 8.69 0.74
N LYS A 86 -13.21 9.63 0.78
CA LYS A 86 -13.31 10.82 -0.04
C LYS A 86 -13.29 10.48 -1.51
N SER A 87 -12.38 9.61 -1.91
CA SER A 87 -12.29 9.19 -3.29
C SER A 87 -13.57 8.51 -3.74
N THR A 88 -14.09 7.60 -2.92
CA THR A 88 -15.32 6.90 -3.24
C THR A 88 -16.48 7.86 -3.32
N ARG A 89 -16.52 8.78 -2.38
CA ARG A 89 -17.62 9.75 -2.35
C ARG A 89 -17.60 10.66 -3.56
N LEU A 90 -16.42 11.11 -3.96
CA LEU A 90 -16.31 11.94 -5.14
C LEU A 90 -16.81 11.20 -6.37
N ASN A 91 -16.47 9.92 -6.46
CA ASN A 91 -16.91 9.13 -7.60
C ASN A 91 -18.40 8.92 -7.60
N SER A 92 -18.99 8.74 -6.44
CA SER A 92 -20.42 8.45 -6.36
C SER A 92 -21.27 9.70 -6.48
N SER A 93 -20.71 10.87 -6.30
CA SER A 93 -21.50 12.08 -6.40
C SER A 93 -21.70 12.50 -7.85
N HIS A 94 -21.16 11.78 -8.77
CA HIS A 94 -21.34 12.05 -10.18
C HIS A 94 -22.10 10.93 -10.83
#